data_17fc14b7d1e64784e09e52f4a8252251
#
_entry.id   17fc14b7d1e64784e09e52f4a8252251
#
_cell.length_a   1.000
_cell.length_b   1.000
_cell.length_c   1.000
_cell.angle_alpha   90.00
_cell.angle_beta   90.00
_cell.angle_gamma   90.00
#
_symmetry.space_group_name_H-M   'P 1'
#
loop_
_entity.id
_entity.type
_entity.pdbx_description
1 polymer ?
#
loop_
_entity_poly.entity_id
_entity_poly.type
_entity_poly.pdbx_seq_one_letter_code
_entity_poly.pdbx_strand_id
1 'polypeptide(L)'
;NNVETKNIEGVNNPTSIYYASGRVYVIDNPVYGPAPDYATTGENALRVVLFDKGKSQKVADGNYAVCVTPGATTRMDVVSPFFYVLNVPYGGTPSVSVVVPGSTDVQTVTLSEMPVSPCGIFADPLNGHIFVLSYKMGDKGYADYNGNGYVVEYDSTGKKQHEYETGVGSCAMFFDSAYKTAYTE
;
A
#
# COMPACT_ATOMS: atom_id res chain seq x y z
N ASN A 1 -18.82 29.14 9.15
CA ASN A 1 -17.64 28.32 9.45
C ASN A 1 -16.61 28.58 8.36
N ASN A 2 -15.55 29.32 8.69
CA ASN A 2 -14.41 29.44 7.78
C ASN A 2 -13.66 28.13 7.80
N VAL A 3 -13.72 27.40 6.68
CA VAL A 3 -12.83 26.26 6.45
C VAL A 3 -11.51 26.85 5.97
N GLU A 4 -10.50 26.79 6.83
CA GLU A 4 -9.16 27.17 6.43
C GLU A 4 -8.63 26.12 5.46
N THR A 5 -8.35 26.52 4.24
CA THR A 5 -7.67 25.69 3.24
C THR A 5 -6.19 26.03 3.26
N LYS A 6 -5.35 25.01 3.43
CA LYS A 6 -3.89 25.17 3.46
C LYS A 6 -3.26 24.31 2.38
N ASN A 7 -2.47 24.92 1.53
CA ASN A 7 -1.65 24.18 0.58
C ASN A 7 -0.49 23.52 1.33
N ILE A 8 -0.23 22.25 1.01
CA ILE A 8 0.86 21.46 1.59
C ILE A 8 1.97 21.34 0.55
N GLU A 9 3.10 21.99 0.84
CA GLU A 9 4.28 21.90 -0.01
C GLU A 9 4.79 20.46 -0.12
N GLY A 10 5.19 20.05 -1.33
CA GLY A 10 5.74 18.75 -1.63
C GLY A 10 4.70 17.64 -1.85
N VAL A 11 3.40 17.98 -1.91
CA VAL A 11 2.34 17.10 -2.38
C VAL A 11 1.90 17.58 -3.76
N ASN A 12 1.95 16.71 -4.77
CA ASN A 12 1.66 17.08 -6.17
C ASN A 12 0.34 16.51 -6.67
N ASN A 13 0.16 15.19 -6.53
CA ASN A 13 -0.99 14.46 -7.04
C ASN A 13 -1.38 13.35 -6.03
N PRO A 14 -1.97 13.72 -4.89
CA PRO A 14 -2.35 12.77 -3.86
C PRO A 14 -3.51 11.90 -4.33
N THR A 15 -3.36 10.59 -4.24
CA THR A 15 -4.36 9.59 -4.67
C THR A 15 -5.01 8.86 -3.52
N SER A 16 -4.38 8.84 -2.36
CA SER A 16 -4.91 8.18 -1.17
C SER A 16 -4.46 8.91 0.09
N ILE A 17 -5.30 8.86 1.13
CA ILE A 17 -5.03 9.47 2.42
C ILE A 17 -5.23 8.44 3.53
N TYR A 18 -4.34 8.46 4.52
CA TYR A 18 -4.36 7.55 5.65
C TYR A 18 -4.13 8.34 6.94
N TYR A 19 -4.71 7.84 8.03
CA TYR A 19 -4.48 8.39 9.36
C TYR A 19 -3.94 7.29 10.28
N ALA A 20 -2.78 7.51 10.87
CA ALA A 20 -2.19 6.59 11.83
C ALA A 20 -1.28 7.33 12.81
N SER A 21 -1.32 6.90 14.08
CA SER A 21 -0.48 7.45 15.16
C SER A 21 -0.51 9.00 15.26
N GLY A 22 -1.72 9.57 15.12
CA GLY A 22 -1.90 11.03 15.22
C GLY A 22 -1.40 11.82 14.01
N ARG A 23 -1.05 11.16 12.90
CA ARG A 23 -0.49 11.79 11.70
C ARG A 23 -1.29 11.43 10.46
N VAL A 24 -1.28 12.33 9.49
CA VAL A 24 -1.86 12.13 8.17
C VAL A 24 -0.74 11.74 7.20
N TYR A 25 -0.99 10.72 6.42
CA TYR A 25 -0.12 10.25 5.36
C TYR A 25 -0.87 10.29 4.04
N VAL A 26 -0.15 10.51 2.96
CA VAL A 26 -0.70 10.51 1.60
C VAL A 26 0.18 9.68 0.68
N ILE A 27 -0.46 8.97 -0.26
CA ILE A 27 0.24 8.49 -1.46
C ILE A 27 0.22 9.65 -2.44
N ASP A 28 1.41 10.06 -2.85
CA ASP A 28 1.63 11.13 -3.82
C ASP A 28 2.20 10.54 -5.11
N ASN A 29 1.57 10.82 -6.22
CA ASN A 29 2.00 10.35 -7.53
C ASN A 29 2.54 11.53 -8.35
N PRO A 30 3.39 11.26 -9.36
CA PRO A 30 3.83 12.31 -10.25
C PRO A 30 2.66 12.85 -11.09
N VAL A 31 2.77 14.11 -11.45
CA VAL A 31 1.89 14.75 -12.43
C VAL A 31 2.51 14.54 -13.80
N TYR A 32 1.72 14.05 -14.73
CA TYR A 32 2.15 13.84 -16.11
C TYR A 32 1.85 15.08 -16.95
N GLY A 33 2.83 15.53 -17.69
CA GLY A 33 2.69 16.60 -18.68
C GLY A 33 1.87 16.18 -19.91
N PRO A 34 1.61 17.12 -20.84
CA PRO A 34 0.88 16.81 -22.06
C PRO A 34 1.67 15.90 -23.00
N ALA A 35 0.94 15.25 -23.91
CA ALA A 35 1.55 14.52 -25.01
C ALA A 35 2.37 15.46 -25.91
N PRO A 36 3.40 14.97 -26.60
CA PRO A 36 3.86 13.58 -26.67
C PRO A 36 4.83 13.17 -25.57
N ASP A 37 5.43 14.11 -24.86
CA ASP A 37 6.62 13.85 -24.02
C ASP A 37 6.23 13.25 -22.65
N TYR A 38 5.01 13.48 -22.18
CA TYR A 38 4.51 13.04 -20.88
C TYR A 38 5.53 13.28 -19.73
N ALA A 39 6.28 14.38 -19.82
CA ALA A 39 7.25 14.73 -18.79
C ALA A 39 6.60 14.70 -17.40
N THR A 40 7.24 14.03 -16.45
CA THR A 40 6.70 13.88 -15.10
C THR A 40 7.30 14.91 -14.16
N THR A 41 6.45 15.45 -13.27
CA THR A 41 6.87 16.29 -12.17
C THR A 41 6.45 15.62 -10.86
N GLY A 42 7.38 15.52 -9.91
CA GLY A 42 7.15 14.81 -8.65
C GLY A 42 7.62 13.36 -8.70
N GLU A 43 7.27 12.61 -7.70
CA GLU A 43 7.69 11.21 -7.51
C GLU A 43 6.55 10.40 -6.88
N ASN A 44 6.62 9.07 -7.05
CA ASN A 44 5.75 8.15 -6.33
C ASN A 44 6.26 7.99 -4.90
N ALA A 45 5.49 8.42 -3.92
CA ALA A 45 5.92 8.42 -2.53
C ALA A 45 4.77 8.27 -1.54
N LEU A 46 5.01 7.53 -0.47
CA LEU A 46 4.27 7.71 0.78
C LEU A 46 4.86 8.92 1.51
N ARG A 47 4.03 9.91 1.81
CA ARG A 47 4.44 11.13 2.52
C ARG A 47 3.68 11.30 3.81
N VAL A 48 4.34 11.81 4.86
CA VAL A 48 3.69 12.33 6.05
C VAL A 48 3.44 13.82 5.91
N VAL A 49 2.24 14.27 6.27
CA VAL A 49 1.86 15.69 6.23
C VAL A 49 2.22 16.36 7.56
N LEU A 50 2.99 17.43 7.48
CA LEU A 50 3.42 18.26 8.61
C LEU A 50 2.62 19.56 8.59
N PHE A 51 1.41 19.53 9.16
CA PHE A 51 0.46 20.64 9.10
C PHE A 51 1.00 21.94 9.72
N ASP A 52 1.74 21.84 10.81
CA ASP A 52 2.38 22.97 11.49
C ASP A 52 3.38 23.70 10.58
N LYS A 53 4.04 22.95 9.69
CA LYS A 53 5.04 23.47 8.75
C LYS A 53 4.49 23.77 7.36
N GLY A 54 3.25 23.37 7.07
CA GLY A 54 2.63 23.53 5.75
C GLY A 54 3.32 22.74 4.64
N LYS A 55 3.99 21.63 4.97
CA LYS A 55 4.74 20.82 4.02
C LYS A 55 4.60 19.32 4.31
N SER A 56 5.05 18.51 3.38
CA SER A 56 5.15 17.06 3.54
C SER A 56 6.59 16.60 3.59
N GLN A 57 6.77 15.41 4.10
CA GLN A 57 8.06 14.70 4.11
C GLN A 57 7.86 13.31 3.51
N LYS A 58 8.71 12.92 2.57
CA LYS A 58 8.75 11.56 2.04
C LYS A 58 9.13 10.58 3.14
N VAL A 59 8.41 9.49 3.21
CA VAL A 59 8.63 8.39 4.16
C VAL A 59 9.16 7.15 3.44
N ALA A 60 8.53 6.79 2.32
CA ALA A 60 8.93 5.64 1.51
C ALA A 60 8.59 5.87 0.03
N ASP A 61 9.23 5.10 -0.84
CA ASP A 61 8.77 4.95 -2.22
C ASP A 61 7.49 4.13 -2.22
N GLY A 62 6.50 4.57 -2.99
CA GLY A 62 5.24 3.86 -3.09
C GLY A 62 4.33 4.53 -4.09
N ASN A 63 3.85 3.75 -5.03
CA ASN A 63 3.04 4.28 -6.13
C ASN A 63 1.76 3.52 -6.39
N TYR A 64 1.52 2.42 -5.71
CA TYR A 64 0.40 1.58 -6.12
C TYR A 64 -0.62 1.35 -5.00
N ALA A 65 -0.19 0.77 -3.90
CA ALA A 65 -1.09 0.46 -2.81
C ALA A 65 -0.41 0.57 -1.45
N VAL A 66 -1.18 0.93 -0.46
CA VAL A 66 -0.79 0.92 0.95
C VAL A 66 -1.85 0.17 1.74
N CYS A 67 -1.42 -0.80 2.50
CA CYS A 67 -2.21 -1.38 3.57
C CYS A 67 -1.80 -0.75 4.90
N VAL A 68 -2.76 -0.18 5.59
CA VAL A 68 -2.58 0.30 6.97
C VAL A 68 -3.16 -0.76 7.89
N THR A 69 -2.31 -1.44 8.63
CA THR A 69 -2.81 -2.34 9.67
C THR A 69 -3.49 -1.52 10.76
N PRO A 70 -4.68 -1.92 11.24
CA PRO A 70 -5.31 -1.24 12.35
C PRO A 70 -4.40 -1.29 13.57
N GLY A 71 -4.19 -0.15 14.19
CA GLY A 71 -3.58 -0.09 15.52
C GLY A 71 -4.48 -0.78 16.53
N ALA A 72 -3.92 -1.19 17.64
CA ALA A 72 -4.65 -1.79 18.74
C ALA A 72 -5.76 -0.86 19.22
N THR A 73 -6.97 -1.09 18.76
CA THR A 73 -8.10 -0.27 19.21
C THR A 73 -8.83 -0.89 20.37
N THR A 74 -8.76 -2.19 20.57
CA THR A 74 -9.53 -2.84 21.66
C THR A 74 -9.09 -4.25 22.03
N ARG A 75 -8.12 -4.84 21.33
CA ARG A 75 -7.59 -6.16 21.68
C ARG A 75 -6.10 -6.06 21.95
N MET A 76 -5.66 -6.65 23.04
CA MET A 76 -4.32 -6.54 23.60
C MET A 76 -3.20 -7.10 22.71
N ASP A 77 -3.54 -7.69 21.56
CA ASP A 77 -2.59 -8.43 20.73
C ASP A 77 -2.22 -7.74 19.43
N VAL A 78 -2.79 -6.56 19.14
CA VAL A 78 -2.48 -5.84 17.90
C VAL A 78 -1.34 -4.89 18.16
N VAL A 79 -0.21 -5.23 17.60
CA VAL A 79 0.99 -4.41 17.56
C VAL A 79 0.69 -3.06 16.90
N SER A 80 1.48 -2.05 17.19
CA SER A 80 1.42 -0.70 16.59
C SER A 80 1.09 -0.74 15.10
N PRO A 81 0.33 0.22 14.56
CA PRO A 81 -0.01 0.24 13.15
C PRO A 81 1.26 0.25 12.30
N PHE A 82 1.28 -0.58 11.26
CA PHE A 82 2.31 -0.56 10.24
C PHE A 82 1.70 -0.14 8.91
N PHE A 83 2.48 0.54 8.10
CA PHE A 83 2.18 0.69 6.69
C PHE A 83 2.96 -0.35 5.91
N TYR A 84 2.25 -1.21 5.20
CA TYR A 84 2.82 -2.04 4.15
C TYR A 84 2.62 -1.31 2.82
N VAL A 85 3.70 -0.94 2.19
CA VAL A 85 3.71 -0.12 0.98
C VAL A 85 4.16 -0.97 -0.20
N LEU A 86 3.27 -1.17 -1.14
CA LEU A 86 3.60 -1.79 -2.42
C LEU A 86 4.09 -0.70 -3.39
N ASN A 87 5.29 -0.88 -3.89
CA ASN A 87 5.88 -0.04 -4.92
C ASN A 87 6.01 -0.84 -6.22
N VAL A 88 5.44 -0.33 -7.31
CA VAL A 88 5.46 -0.95 -8.65
C VAL A 88 5.96 0.10 -9.65
N PRO A 89 7.28 0.34 -9.68
CA PRO A 89 7.83 1.36 -10.56
C PRO A 89 7.70 0.95 -12.03
N TYR A 90 7.41 1.91 -12.91
CA TYR A 90 7.32 1.65 -14.34
C TYR A 90 8.65 1.13 -14.89
N GLY A 91 8.63 -0.04 -15.49
CA GLY A 91 9.84 -0.70 -16.00
C GLY A 91 10.84 -1.16 -14.92
N GLY A 92 10.50 -1.06 -13.65
CA GLY A 92 11.32 -1.47 -12.52
C GLY A 92 10.82 -2.74 -11.84
N THR A 93 11.52 -3.15 -10.79
CA THR A 93 11.15 -4.32 -9.98
C THR A 93 10.21 -3.91 -8.86
N PRO A 94 9.04 -4.56 -8.74
CA PRO A 94 8.14 -4.34 -7.62
C PRO A 94 8.80 -4.67 -6.28
N SER A 95 8.42 -3.94 -5.24
CA SER A 95 8.94 -4.15 -3.88
C SER A 95 7.88 -3.87 -2.83
N VAL A 96 8.06 -4.43 -1.65
CA VAL A 96 7.24 -4.17 -0.47
C VAL A 96 8.11 -3.59 0.62
N SER A 97 7.63 -2.52 1.22
CA SER A 97 8.28 -1.89 2.37
C SER A 97 7.33 -1.85 3.56
N VAL A 98 7.89 -1.93 4.76
CA VAL A 98 7.17 -1.68 6.02
C VAL A 98 7.65 -0.38 6.62
N VAL A 99 6.69 0.46 6.99
CA VAL A 99 6.93 1.74 7.64
C VAL A 99 6.20 1.75 8.98
N VAL A 100 6.92 2.07 10.03
CA VAL A 100 6.34 2.33 11.35
C VAL A 100 5.91 3.79 11.42
N PRO A 101 4.62 4.10 11.57
CA PRO A 101 4.16 5.48 11.67
C PRO A 101 4.85 6.23 12.81
N GLY A 102 5.44 7.36 12.47
CA GLY A 102 6.21 8.17 13.43
C GLY A 102 7.71 7.90 13.43
N SER A 103 8.15 6.79 12.84
CA SER A 103 9.57 6.52 12.58
C SER A 103 9.98 7.04 11.20
N THR A 104 11.27 7.20 11.01
CA THR A 104 11.92 7.41 9.70
C THR A 104 12.47 6.09 9.14
N ASP A 105 12.35 5.00 9.89
CA ASP A 105 12.90 3.72 9.50
C ASP A 105 11.95 3.02 8.53
N VAL A 106 12.47 2.67 7.37
CA VAL A 106 11.80 1.91 6.33
C VAL A 106 12.50 0.57 6.19
N GLN A 107 11.75 -0.50 6.32
CA GLN A 107 12.27 -1.86 6.16
C GLN A 107 11.75 -2.46 4.86
N THR A 108 12.62 -3.05 4.06
CA THR A 108 12.21 -3.83 2.89
C THR A 108 11.75 -5.21 3.34
N VAL A 109 10.59 -5.63 2.87
CA VAL A 109 10.13 -7.00 3.03
C VAL A 109 10.60 -7.81 1.83
N THR A 110 11.43 -8.81 2.08
CA THR A 110 11.85 -9.74 1.04
C THR A 110 10.81 -10.85 0.92
N LEU A 111 10.03 -10.81 -0.15
CA LEU A 111 9.13 -11.89 -0.50
C LEU A 111 9.90 -12.98 -1.25
N SER A 112 9.59 -14.25 -0.96
CA SER A 112 10.24 -15.40 -1.61
C SER A 112 10.01 -15.43 -3.12
N GLU A 113 8.90 -14.85 -3.57
CA GLU A 113 8.53 -14.67 -4.97
C GLU A 113 7.59 -13.47 -5.06
N MET A 114 7.88 -12.53 -5.95
CA MET A 114 6.99 -11.39 -6.21
C MET A 114 6.01 -11.76 -7.32
N PRO A 115 4.69 -11.51 -7.13
CA PRO A 115 3.71 -11.71 -8.20
C PRO A 115 4.05 -10.89 -9.45
N VAL A 116 3.64 -11.37 -10.61
CA VAL A 116 4.08 -10.82 -11.90
C VAL A 116 3.53 -9.43 -12.24
N SER A 117 2.34 -9.11 -11.74
CA SER A 117 1.71 -7.80 -11.98
C SER A 117 0.95 -7.35 -10.73
N PRO A 118 1.66 -7.06 -9.64
CA PRO A 118 1.05 -6.77 -8.36
C PRO A 118 0.25 -5.45 -8.43
N CYS A 119 -0.95 -5.46 -7.83
CA CYS A 119 -1.88 -4.34 -7.89
C CYS A 119 -2.49 -3.97 -6.53
N GLY A 120 -2.28 -4.78 -5.51
CA GLY A 120 -2.77 -4.49 -4.18
C GLY A 120 -1.97 -5.22 -3.12
N ILE A 121 -2.02 -4.69 -1.91
CA ILE A 121 -1.37 -5.28 -0.74
C ILE A 121 -2.30 -5.22 0.46
N PHE A 122 -2.26 -6.26 1.26
CA PHE A 122 -2.94 -6.35 2.53
C PHE A 122 -2.05 -7.07 3.54
N ALA A 123 -2.17 -6.74 4.81
CA ALA A 123 -1.50 -7.46 5.89
C ALA A 123 -2.51 -7.81 6.98
N ASP A 124 -2.53 -9.07 7.40
CA ASP A 124 -3.37 -9.53 8.49
C ASP A 124 -2.80 -9.01 9.82
N PRO A 125 -3.57 -8.19 10.56
CA PRO A 125 -3.09 -7.59 11.79
C PRO A 125 -2.93 -8.59 12.95
N LEU A 126 -3.42 -9.82 12.81
CA LEU A 126 -3.39 -10.83 13.87
C LEU A 126 -2.17 -11.76 13.79
N ASN A 127 -1.75 -12.11 12.58
CA ASN A 127 -0.65 -13.05 12.37
C ASN A 127 0.51 -12.47 11.58
N GLY A 128 0.36 -11.25 11.03
CA GLY A 128 1.37 -10.59 10.22
C GLY A 128 1.55 -11.17 8.84
N HIS A 129 0.63 -12.03 8.38
CA HIS A 129 0.67 -12.52 7.00
C HIS A 129 0.44 -11.39 6.02
N ILE A 130 1.16 -11.44 4.92
CA ILE A 130 1.11 -10.43 3.85
C ILE A 130 0.41 -11.07 2.65
N PHE A 131 -0.52 -10.35 2.06
CA PHE A 131 -1.25 -10.75 0.87
C PHE A 131 -0.96 -9.74 -0.24
N VAL A 132 -0.46 -10.22 -1.37
CA VAL A 132 -0.22 -9.38 -2.55
C VAL A 132 -1.16 -9.83 -3.66
N LEU A 133 -2.02 -8.92 -4.08
CA LEU A 133 -2.96 -9.14 -5.17
C LEU A 133 -2.27 -8.83 -6.50
N SER A 134 -2.56 -9.61 -7.52
CA SER A 134 -1.93 -9.49 -8.83
C SER A 134 -2.87 -9.82 -9.96
N TYR A 135 -2.71 -9.13 -11.07
CA TYR A 135 -3.24 -9.60 -12.36
C TYR A 135 -2.42 -10.78 -12.85
N LYS A 136 -3.04 -11.66 -13.65
CA LYS A 136 -2.31 -12.64 -14.47
C LYS A 136 -1.71 -11.93 -15.69
N MET A 137 -0.67 -12.52 -16.26
CA MET A 137 -0.18 -12.05 -17.56
C MET A 137 -1.05 -12.60 -18.67
N GLY A 138 -1.46 -11.72 -19.56
CA GLY A 138 -2.10 -12.09 -20.81
C GLY A 138 -1.10 -12.55 -21.87
N ASP A 139 -1.62 -13.10 -22.95
CA ASP A 139 -0.81 -13.68 -24.07
C ASP A 139 0.15 -12.69 -24.71
N LYS A 140 -0.08 -11.41 -24.59
CA LYS A 140 0.74 -10.34 -25.17
C LYS A 140 1.85 -9.82 -24.24
N GLY A 141 2.03 -10.45 -23.07
CA GLY A 141 3.04 -10.03 -22.09
C GLY A 141 2.67 -8.79 -21.28
N TYR A 142 1.40 -8.40 -21.27
CA TYR A 142 0.84 -7.34 -20.42
C TYR A 142 -0.10 -7.96 -19.40
N ALA A 143 -0.41 -7.20 -18.33
CA ALA A 143 -1.42 -7.60 -17.37
C ALA A 143 -2.78 -7.82 -18.05
N ASP A 144 -3.43 -8.94 -17.75
CA ASP A 144 -4.78 -9.22 -18.20
C ASP A 144 -5.78 -8.56 -17.24
N TYR A 145 -6.27 -7.39 -17.62
CA TYR A 145 -7.26 -6.65 -16.84
C TYR A 145 -8.69 -7.19 -16.98
N ASN A 146 -8.92 -8.12 -17.89
CA ASN A 146 -10.24 -8.69 -18.16
C ASN A 146 -10.39 -10.12 -17.61
N GLY A 147 -9.29 -10.74 -17.26
CA GLY A 147 -9.27 -12.08 -16.67
C GLY A 147 -9.27 -12.07 -15.14
N ASN A 148 -9.45 -13.25 -14.57
CA ASN A 148 -9.32 -13.45 -13.14
C ASN A 148 -7.89 -13.12 -12.68
N GLY A 149 -7.77 -12.42 -11.56
CA GLY A 149 -6.51 -12.21 -10.86
C GLY A 149 -6.20 -13.35 -9.88
N TYR A 150 -5.24 -13.11 -9.04
CA TYR A 150 -4.89 -14.01 -7.94
C TYR A 150 -4.32 -13.23 -6.76
N VAL A 151 -4.30 -13.84 -5.60
CA VAL A 151 -3.65 -13.31 -4.41
C VAL A 151 -2.66 -14.34 -3.88
N VAL A 152 -1.46 -13.87 -3.55
CA VAL A 152 -0.43 -14.70 -2.93
C VAL A 152 -0.33 -14.33 -1.46
N GLU A 153 -0.43 -15.33 -0.61
CA GLU A 153 -0.25 -15.22 0.84
C GLU A 153 1.19 -15.56 1.21
N TYR A 154 1.79 -14.72 2.02
CA TYR A 154 3.10 -14.90 2.62
C TYR A 154 2.97 -14.87 4.14
N ASP A 155 3.80 -15.64 4.84
CA ASP A 155 3.94 -15.49 6.28
C ASP A 155 4.68 -14.18 6.63
N SER A 156 4.79 -13.90 7.92
CA SER A 156 5.47 -12.71 8.44
C SER A 156 6.96 -12.62 8.08
N THR A 157 7.56 -13.71 7.59
CA THR A 157 8.95 -13.75 7.10
C THR A 157 9.07 -13.51 5.60
N GLY A 158 7.96 -13.38 4.88
CA GLY A 158 7.91 -13.21 3.42
C GLY A 158 7.93 -14.51 2.63
N LYS A 159 7.80 -15.68 3.28
CA LYS A 159 7.76 -16.97 2.61
C LYS A 159 6.34 -17.26 2.11
N LYS A 160 6.19 -17.57 0.81
CA LYS A 160 4.92 -17.93 0.19
C LYS A 160 4.29 -19.15 0.89
N GLN A 161 3.03 -19.02 1.25
CA GLN A 161 2.22 -20.05 1.88
C GLN A 161 1.19 -20.60 0.91
N HIS A 162 0.37 -19.72 0.34
CA HIS A 162 -0.73 -20.10 -0.52
C HIS A 162 -0.90 -19.13 -1.69
N GLU A 163 -1.63 -19.58 -2.68
CA GLU A 163 -2.10 -18.76 -3.80
C GLU A 163 -3.57 -19.08 -4.04
N TYR A 164 -4.37 -18.01 -4.21
CA TYR A 164 -5.81 -18.12 -4.39
C TYR A 164 -6.21 -17.37 -5.66
N GLU A 165 -7.05 -17.98 -6.48
CA GLU A 165 -7.65 -17.28 -7.60
C GLU A 165 -8.70 -16.29 -7.09
N THR A 166 -8.76 -15.11 -7.72
CA THR A 166 -9.75 -14.06 -7.42
C THR A 166 -10.57 -13.72 -8.65
N GLY A 167 -11.60 -12.91 -8.47
CA GLY A 167 -12.35 -12.36 -9.60
C GLY A 167 -11.55 -11.34 -10.42
N VAL A 168 -12.19 -10.82 -11.44
CA VAL A 168 -11.62 -9.79 -12.31
C VAL A 168 -11.40 -8.49 -11.57
N GLY A 169 -10.21 -7.91 -11.71
CA GLY A 169 -9.88 -6.58 -11.19
C GLY A 169 -9.78 -6.47 -9.68
N SER A 170 -9.54 -7.58 -8.96
CA SER A 170 -9.39 -7.59 -7.51
C SER A 170 -8.06 -6.93 -7.12
N CYS A 171 -8.10 -5.72 -6.59
CA CYS A 171 -6.92 -4.93 -6.18
C CYS A 171 -6.95 -4.51 -4.72
N ALA A 172 -7.98 -4.89 -3.95
CA ALA A 172 -8.11 -4.54 -2.55
C ALA A 172 -8.61 -5.73 -1.71
N MET A 173 -8.16 -5.78 -0.48
CA MET A 173 -8.63 -6.69 0.57
C MET A 173 -8.92 -5.89 1.83
N PHE A 174 -9.77 -6.41 2.68
CA PHE A 174 -9.99 -5.89 4.02
C PHE A 174 -10.15 -7.05 5.02
N PHE A 175 -9.85 -6.76 6.26
CA PHE A 175 -9.97 -7.72 7.35
C PHE A 175 -11.33 -7.53 8.04
N ASP A 176 -12.13 -8.59 8.07
CA ASP A 176 -13.36 -8.63 8.86
C ASP A 176 -13.06 -9.22 10.24
N SER A 177 -12.86 -8.35 11.22
CA SER A 177 -12.59 -8.77 12.60
C SER A 177 -13.79 -9.47 13.27
N ALA A 178 -15.02 -9.22 12.80
CA ALA A 178 -16.22 -9.86 13.32
C ALA A 178 -16.26 -11.36 12.96
N TYR A 179 -15.75 -11.70 11.80
CA TYR A 179 -15.71 -13.09 11.34
C TYR A 179 -14.85 -13.99 12.23
N LYS A 180 -13.71 -13.52 12.71
CA LYS A 180 -12.85 -14.31 13.62
C LYS A 180 -13.42 -14.48 15.02
N THR A 181 -14.23 -13.56 15.49
CA THR A 181 -14.87 -13.68 16.80
C THR A 181 -15.95 -14.78 16.85
N ALA A 182 -16.55 -15.09 15.72
CA ALA A 182 -17.60 -16.12 15.64
C ALA A 182 -17.05 -17.55 15.59
N TYR A 183 -15.76 -17.75 15.31
CA TYR A 183 -15.15 -19.05 15.15
C TYR A 183 -14.13 -19.43 16.24
N THR A 184 -13.93 -18.59 17.23
CA THR A 184 -13.02 -18.85 18.36
C THR A 184 -13.75 -19.12 19.67
N GLU A 185 -15.08 -19.24 19.64
CA GLU A 185 -15.89 -19.84 20.68
C GLU A 185 -16.24 -21.30 20.28
#